data_770f2f32ec764ca026af9369062ee41d
#
_entry.id   770f2f32ec764ca026af9369062ee41d
#
_cell.length_a   1.000
_cell.length_b   1.000
_cell.length_c   1.000
_cell.angle_alpha   90.00
_cell.angle_beta   90.00
_cell.angle_gamma   90.00
#
_symmetry.space_group_name_H-M   'P 1'
#
loop_
_entity.id
_entity.type
_entity.pdbx_description
1 polymer ?
#
loop_
_entity_poly.entity_id
_entity_poly.type
_entity_poly.pdbx_seq_one_letter_code
_entity_poly.pdbx_strand_id
1 'polypeptide(L)'
;MESDRTIALCKGKETVLVIDDNDMVADICKQILKSSGYDVVIAKSGKEAIEVFKENQHNIDMVILDMILPDMGGRDIYDRLKIINPDLNVLLVSGYDMDYQTEDIMECGCDGFIQKPFNMDVLLEKTREILASK
;
A
#
# COMPACT_ATOMS: atom_id res chain seq x y z
N MET A 1 18.98 -21.50 -3.71
CA MET A 1 19.05 -21.18 -3.74
C MET A 1 19.25 -20.93 -3.76
N GLU A 2 19.03 -20.60 -3.84
CA GLU A 2 19.10 -20.13 -3.88
C GLU A 2 19.15 -19.63 -4.06
N SER A 3 19.17 -19.47 -4.14
CA SER A 3 19.06 -18.79 -4.27
C SER A 3 19.13 -18.29 -4.24
N ASP A 4 19.01 -18.04 -4.18
CA ASP A 4 18.96 -17.45 -4.08
C ASP A 4 19.14 -17.01 -4.14
N ARG A 5 19.26 -17.13 -4.22
CA ARG A 5 19.19 -16.63 -4.14
C ARG A 5 19.18 -15.97 -4.22
N THR A 6 19.09 -16.02 -4.38
CA THR A 6 18.85 -15.35 -4.31
C THR A 6 18.76 -14.62 -3.90
N ILE A 7 18.82 -14.48 -3.97
CA ILE A 7 18.49 -13.80 -3.50
C ILE A 7 18.16 -13.15 -3.06
N ALA A 8 18.22 -12.90 -3.59
CA ALA A 8 17.78 -12.36 -3.18
C ALA A 8 17.37 -12.45 -2.62
N LEU A 9 17.54 -12.50 -2.66
CA LEU A 9 17.05 -12.56 -2.10
C LEU A 9 16.51 -12.41 -1.56
N CYS A 10 16.36 -12.45 -1.71
CA CYS A 10 15.99 -12.40 -0.93
C CYS A 10 15.46 -11.50 -0.09
N LYS A 11 15.79 -11.04 -0.20
CA LYS A 11 15.34 -9.89 0.21
C LYS A 11 13.98 -9.65 -0.27
N GLY A 12 13.34 -9.69 -0.91
CA GLY A 12 12.04 -9.43 -1.36
C GLY A 12 10.98 -9.98 -0.46
N LYS A 13 11.17 -9.84 0.82
CA LYS A 13 10.14 -10.30 1.74
C LYS A 13 9.44 -9.16 2.42
N GLU A 14 9.48 -8.01 1.82
CA GLU A 14 8.73 -6.89 2.35
C GLU A 14 7.25 -7.22 2.37
N THR A 15 6.56 -6.70 3.37
CA THR A 15 5.12 -6.92 3.53
C THR A 15 4.37 -5.65 3.17
N VAL A 16 3.36 -5.81 2.31
CA VAL A 16 2.54 -4.70 1.84
C VAL A 16 1.12 -4.87 2.36
N LEU A 17 0.59 -3.84 2.99
CA LEU A 17 -0.81 -3.82 3.41
C LEU A 17 -1.62 -3.13 2.32
N VAL A 18 -2.58 -3.86 1.73
CA VAL A 18 -3.46 -3.33 0.70
C VAL A 18 -4.80 -3.00 1.34
N ILE A 19 -5.18 -1.72 1.28
CA ILE A 19 -6.44 -1.24 1.86
C ILE A 19 -7.38 -0.89 0.73
N ASP A 20 -8.37 -1.75 0.47
CA ASP A 20 -9.33 -1.57 -0.62
C ASP A 20 -10.55 -2.41 -0.32
N ASP A 21 -11.74 -1.82 -0.39
CA ASP A 21 -12.99 -2.53 -0.08
C ASP A 21 -13.49 -3.39 -1.24
N ASN A 22 -12.93 -3.21 -2.42
CA ASN A 22 -13.32 -4.00 -3.58
C ASN A 22 -12.54 -5.31 -3.58
N ASP A 23 -13.24 -6.42 -3.37
CA ASP A 23 -12.62 -7.73 -3.26
C ASP A 23 -11.80 -8.09 -4.49
N MET A 24 -12.32 -7.77 -5.67
CA MET A 24 -11.63 -8.12 -6.91
C MET A 24 -10.34 -7.34 -7.07
N VAL A 25 -10.38 -6.04 -6.78
CA VAL A 25 -9.17 -5.20 -6.88
C VAL A 25 -8.14 -5.63 -5.86
N ALA A 26 -8.57 -5.87 -4.61
CA ALA A 26 -7.65 -6.29 -3.56
C ALA A 26 -7.00 -7.62 -3.92
N ASP A 27 -7.77 -8.55 -4.46
CA ASP A 27 -7.25 -9.87 -4.82
C ASP A 27 -6.26 -9.77 -5.97
N ILE A 28 -6.53 -8.94 -6.96
CA ILE A 28 -5.62 -8.74 -8.08
C ILE A 28 -4.31 -8.13 -7.57
N CYS A 29 -4.39 -7.12 -6.73
CA CYS A 29 -3.18 -6.52 -6.15
C CYS A 29 -2.37 -7.57 -5.38
N LYS A 30 -3.06 -8.40 -4.60
CA LYS A 30 -2.39 -9.44 -3.83
C LYS A 30 -1.65 -10.41 -4.76
N GLN A 31 -2.31 -10.87 -5.82
CA GLN A 31 -1.68 -11.81 -6.74
C GLN A 31 -0.47 -11.21 -7.42
N ILE A 32 -0.59 -9.96 -7.87
CA ILE A 32 0.50 -9.28 -8.54
C ILE A 32 1.71 -9.14 -7.61
N LEU A 33 1.47 -8.67 -6.41
CA LEU A 33 2.56 -8.42 -5.47
C LEU A 33 3.20 -9.72 -4.99
N LYS A 34 2.39 -10.74 -4.71
CA LYS A 34 2.94 -12.02 -4.27
C LYS A 34 3.77 -12.68 -5.36
N SER A 35 3.37 -12.53 -6.62
CA SER A 35 4.14 -13.11 -7.71
C SER A 35 5.52 -12.46 -7.84
N SER A 36 5.69 -11.29 -7.27
CA SER A 36 6.98 -10.59 -7.29
C SER A 36 7.75 -10.74 -5.97
N GLY A 37 7.29 -11.59 -5.07
CA GLY A 37 8.03 -11.92 -3.88
C GLY A 37 7.63 -11.17 -2.61
N TYR A 38 6.60 -10.34 -2.68
CA TYR A 38 6.14 -9.61 -1.50
C TYR A 38 5.10 -10.40 -0.73
N ASP A 39 5.08 -10.24 0.58
CA ASP A 39 3.97 -10.71 1.39
C ASP A 39 2.87 -9.66 1.38
N VAL A 40 1.61 -10.08 1.40
CA VAL A 40 0.49 -9.16 1.28
C VAL A 40 -0.55 -9.44 2.36
N VAL A 41 -0.99 -8.37 3.01
CA VAL A 41 -2.12 -8.40 3.95
C VAL A 41 -3.19 -7.50 3.38
N ILE A 42 -4.44 -7.89 3.46
CA ILE A 42 -5.55 -7.11 2.92
C ILE A 42 -6.45 -6.63 4.05
N ALA A 43 -6.83 -5.35 4.01
CA ALA A 43 -7.85 -4.77 4.86
C ALA A 43 -8.90 -4.14 3.97
N LYS A 44 -10.17 -4.35 4.29
CA LYS A 44 -11.28 -3.92 3.43
C LYS A 44 -12.02 -2.71 3.93
N SER A 45 -11.59 -2.15 5.05
CA SER A 45 -12.18 -0.95 5.61
C SER A 45 -11.10 -0.17 6.33
N GLY A 46 -11.40 1.09 6.62
CA GLY A 46 -10.46 1.92 7.38
C GLY A 46 -10.25 1.39 8.78
N LYS A 47 -11.33 0.94 9.42
CA LYS A 47 -11.23 0.39 10.77
C LYS A 47 -10.35 -0.86 10.79
N GLU A 48 -10.59 -1.77 9.86
CA GLU A 48 -9.79 -2.99 9.78
C GLU A 48 -8.34 -2.66 9.51
N ALA A 49 -8.10 -1.70 8.62
CA ALA A 49 -6.74 -1.31 8.25
C ALA A 49 -5.97 -0.82 9.47
N ILE A 50 -6.60 0.02 10.28
CA ILE A 50 -5.93 0.58 11.45
C ILE A 50 -5.65 -0.51 12.47
N GLU A 51 -6.60 -1.42 12.68
CA GLU A 51 -6.40 -2.53 13.62
C GLU A 51 -5.28 -3.45 13.17
N VAL A 52 -5.29 -3.82 11.90
CA VAL A 52 -4.25 -4.70 11.34
C VAL A 52 -2.90 -4.04 11.43
N PHE A 53 -2.83 -2.75 11.12
CA PHE A 53 -1.57 -2.04 11.15
C PHE A 53 -1.01 -1.94 12.56
N LYS A 54 -1.86 -1.65 13.55
CA LYS A 54 -1.42 -1.58 14.93
C LYS A 54 -0.80 -2.90 15.39
N GLU A 55 -1.40 -4.01 14.99
CA GLU A 55 -0.94 -5.33 15.42
C GLU A 55 0.33 -5.76 14.70
N ASN A 56 0.59 -5.21 13.52
CA ASN A 56 1.68 -5.67 12.67
C ASN A 56 2.62 -4.56 12.24
N GLN A 57 2.64 -3.44 12.95
CA GLN A 57 3.36 -2.25 12.49
C GLN A 57 4.85 -2.47 12.26
N HIS A 58 5.45 -3.41 12.96
CA HIS A 58 6.88 -3.69 12.78
C HIS A 58 7.15 -4.59 11.59
N ASN A 59 6.12 -5.20 11.04
CA ASN A 59 6.25 -6.14 9.93
C ASN A 59 5.73 -5.58 8.61
N ILE A 60 4.99 -4.48 8.63
CA ILE A 60 4.43 -3.89 7.42
C ILE A 60 5.38 -2.80 6.94
N ASP A 61 5.86 -2.96 5.70
CA ASP A 61 6.86 -2.06 5.13
C ASP A 61 6.25 -0.96 4.28
N MET A 62 5.03 -1.19 3.78
CA MET A 62 4.39 -0.24 2.87
C MET A 62 2.89 -0.46 2.89
N VAL A 63 2.14 0.61 2.67
CA VAL A 63 0.68 0.56 2.58
C VAL A 63 0.25 1.07 1.21
N ILE A 64 -0.67 0.34 0.58
CA ILE A 64 -1.36 0.81 -0.63
C ILE A 64 -2.77 1.19 -0.18
N LEU A 65 -3.10 2.47 -0.26
CA LEU A 65 -4.32 3.02 0.32
C LEU A 65 -5.27 3.50 -0.75
N ASP A 66 -6.44 2.86 -0.83
CA ASP A 66 -7.54 3.36 -1.65
C ASP A 66 -8.16 4.56 -0.94
N MET A 67 -8.28 5.68 -1.64
CA MET A 67 -8.76 6.91 -1.06
C MET A 67 -10.26 6.92 -0.79
N ILE A 68 -11.01 6.00 -1.40
CA ILE A 68 -12.46 5.96 -1.25
C ILE A 68 -12.88 4.65 -0.61
N LEU A 69 -13.18 4.71 0.68
CA LEU A 69 -13.66 3.57 1.44
C LEU A 69 -14.99 3.91 2.08
N PRO A 70 -15.82 2.91 2.38
CA PRO A 70 -17.18 3.18 2.87
C PRO A 70 -17.25 3.74 4.28
N ASP A 71 -16.26 3.44 5.13
CA ASP A 71 -16.36 3.82 6.55
C ASP A 71 -15.50 5.01 6.94
N MET A 72 -14.42 5.30 6.22
CA MET A 72 -13.53 6.39 6.56
C MET A 72 -12.93 7.01 5.31
N GLY A 73 -12.67 8.31 5.35
CA GLY A 73 -11.97 8.98 4.27
C GLY A 73 -10.50 8.60 4.25
N GLY A 74 -9.91 8.62 3.05
CA GLY A 74 -8.51 8.25 2.89
C GLY A 74 -7.55 9.12 3.69
N ARG A 75 -7.86 10.44 3.80
CA ARG A 75 -7.01 11.34 4.57
C ARG A 75 -6.99 10.95 6.05
N ASP A 76 -8.15 10.59 6.58
CA ASP A 76 -8.25 10.21 7.98
C ASP A 76 -7.44 8.94 8.25
N ILE A 77 -7.55 7.96 7.34
CA ILE A 77 -6.76 6.73 7.47
C ILE A 77 -5.28 7.04 7.39
N TYR A 78 -4.88 7.85 6.42
CA TYR A 78 -3.49 8.23 6.23
C TYR A 78 -2.92 8.85 7.51
N ASP A 79 -3.64 9.81 8.06
CA ASP A 79 -3.17 10.51 9.26
C ASP A 79 -3.01 9.55 10.44
N ARG A 80 -3.97 8.64 10.61
CA ARG A 80 -3.92 7.70 11.73
C ARG A 80 -2.76 6.71 11.59
N LEU A 81 -2.51 6.24 10.36
CA LEU A 81 -1.39 5.34 10.13
C LEU A 81 -0.06 6.04 10.38
N LYS A 82 0.05 7.30 9.98
CA LYS A 82 1.28 8.07 10.18
C LYS A 82 1.52 8.41 11.65
N ILE A 83 0.46 8.52 12.44
CA ILE A 83 0.63 8.68 13.88
C ILE A 83 1.26 7.44 14.50
N ILE A 84 0.84 6.26 14.04
CA ILE A 84 1.38 5.00 14.55
C ILE A 84 2.84 4.83 14.10
N ASN A 85 3.13 5.15 12.84
CA ASN A 85 4.48 5.03 12.30
C ASN A 85 4.75 6.19 11.34
N PRO A 86 5.43 7.24 11.80
CA PRO A 86 5.70 8.41 10.96
C PRO A 86 6.56 8.12 9.74
N ASP A 87 7.31 7.01 9.76
CA ASP A 87 8.20 6.64 8.65
C ASP A 87 7.54 5.71 7.65
N LEU A 88 6.24 5.45 7.82
CA LEU A 88 5.52 4.53 6.94
C LEU A 88 5.49 5.02 5.50
N ASN A 89 5.76 4.11 4.57
CA ASN A 89 5.65 4.40 3.14
C ASN A 89 4.22 4.14 2.69
N VAL A 90 3.62 5.11 2.01
CA VAL A 90 2.23 5.02 1.57
C VAL A 90 2.12 5.33 0.08
N LEU A 91 1.47 4.43 -0.65
CA LEU A 91 1.11 4.62 -2.05
C LEU A 91 -0.39 4.84 -2.11
N LEU A 92 -0.81 5.98 -2.64
CA LEU A 92 -2.23 6.32 -2.74
C LEU A 92 -2.81 5.80 -4.05
N VAL A 93 -4.04 5.33 -4.00
CA VAL A 93 -4.77 4.89 -5.20
C VAL A 93 -6.12 5.61 -5.22
N SER A 94 -6.44 6.23 -6.35
CA SER A 94 -7.71 6.97 -6.51
C SER A 94 -8.37 6.60 -7.83
N GLY A 95 -9.71 6.69 -7.85
CA GLY A 95 -10.49 6.22 -8.99
C GLY A 95 -10.48 7.11 -10.20
N TYR A 96 -10.75 8.39 -10.01
CA TYR A 96 -10.93 9.28 -11.16
C TYR A 96 -9.96 10.42 -11.12
N ASP A 97 -10.47 11.61 -10.90
CA ASP A 97 -9.63 12.76 -10.77
C ASP A 97 -9.11 12.83 -9.35
N MET A 98 -8.00 13.50 -9.20
CA MET A 98 -7.44 13.75 -7.89
C MET A 98 -8.40 14.65 -7.12
N ASP A 99 -8.90 14.18 -5.99
CA ASP A 99 -9.79 14.98 -5.16
C ASP A 99 -8.99 15.79 -4.15
N TYR A 100 -9.68 16.58 -3.34
CA TYR A 100 -9.01 17.43 -2.36
C TYR A 100 -8.21 16.64 -1.35
N GLN A 101 -8.73 15.51 -0.90
CA GLN A 101 -8.02 14.71 0.08
C GLN A 101 -6.72 14.17 -0.49
N THR A 102 -6.77 13.69 -1.73
CA THR A 102 -5.58 13.17 -2.39
C THR A 102 -4.53 14.24 -2.58
N GLU A 103 -4.95 15.43 -3.02
CA GLU A 103 -4.03 16.55 -3.19
C GLU A 103 -3.40 16.95 -1.88
N ASP A 104 -4.18 17.01 -0.81
CA ASP A 104 -3.66 17.34 0.52
C ASP A 104 -2.58 16.36 0.96
N ILE A 105 -2.84 15.07 0.78
CA ILE A 105 -1.88 14.06 1.22
C ILE A 105 -0.61 14.14 0.39
N MET A 106 -0.74 14.37 -0.91
CA MET A 106 0.43 14.50 -1.76
C MET A 106 1.28 15.68 -1.37
N GLU A 107 0.66 16.78 -0.96
CA GLU A 107 1.40 17.95 -0.48
C GLU A 107 2.05 17.68 0.84
N CYS A 108 1.47 16.82 1.66
CA CYS A 108 2.06 16.45 2.96
C CYS A 108 3.18 15.44 2.83
N GLY A 109 3.39 14.87 1.66
CA GLY A 109 4.54 14.03 1.41
C GLY A 109 4.30 12.53 1.39
N CYS A 110 3.21 12.06 0.76
CA CYS A 110 3.08 10.64 0.54
C CYS A 110 4.13 10.20 -0.48
N ASP A 111 4.34 8.90 -0.58
CA ASP A 111 5.44 8.36 -1.37
C ASP A 111 5.10 8.14 -2.83
N GLY A 112 3.82 8.12 -3.18
CA GLY A 112 3.43 7.96 -4.57
C GLY A 112 1.93 7.95 -4.74
N PHE A 113 1.51 7.97 -6.00
CA PHE A 113 0.10 8.01 -6.35
C PHE A 113 -0.13 7.23 -7.64
N ILE A 114 -1.19 6.43 -7.68
CA ILE A 114 -1.62 5.74 -8.88
C ILE A 114 -3.11 6.00 -9.08
N GLN A 115 -3.50 6.25 -10.33
CA GLN A 115 -4.90 6.45 -10.68
C GLN A 115 -5.49 5.15 -11.22
N LYS A 116 -6.68 4.80 -10.77
CA LYS A 116 -7.42 3.67 -11.33
C LYS A 116 -8.03 4.05 -12.67
N PRO A 117 -8.15 3.12 -13.59
CA PRO A 117 -7.62 1.76 -13.56
C PRO A 117 -6.12 1.76 -13.81
N PHE A 118 -5.41 0.89 -13.13
CA PHE A 118 -3.96 0.77 -13.31
C PHE A 118 -3.63 -0.63 -13.82
N ASN A 119 -2.45 -0.79 -14.41
CA ASN A 119 -2.02 -2.10 -14.84
C ASN A 119 -0.97 -2.65 -13.88
N MET A 120 -0.63 -3.93 -14.08
CA MET A 120 0.31 -4.66 -13.23
C MET A 120 1.67 -3.97 -13.17
N ASP A 121 2.14 -3.52 -14.33
CA ASP A 121 3.49 -2.94 -14.41
C ASP A 121 3.59 -1.66 -13.61
N VAL A 122 2.56 -0.82 -13.66
CA VAL A 122 2.55 0.43 -12.91
C VAL A 122 2.58 0.15 -11.41
N LEU A 123 1.74 -0.79 -10.97
CA LEU A 123 1.68 -1.14 -9.55
C LEU A 123 3.02 -1.66 -9.05
N LEU A 124 3.62 -2.59 -9.78
CA LEU A 124 4.89 -3.18 -9.37
C LEU A 124 6.02 -2.17 -9.41
N GLU A 125 6.05 -1.34 -10.43
CA GLU A 125 7.10 -0.34 -10.56
C GLU A 125 7.06 0.66 -9.41
N LYS A 126 5.87 1.16 -9.09
CA LYS A 126 5.72 2.09 -7.98
C LYS A 126 6.07 1.46 -6.65
N THR A 127 5.65 0.22 -6.45
CA THR A 127 5.97 -0.50 -5.22
C THR A 127 7.47 -0.66 -5.06
N ARG A 128 8.16 -1.07 -6.13
CA ARG A 128 9.60 -1.23 -6.08
C ARG A 128 10.31 0.08 -5.80
N GLU A 129 9.88 1.15 -6.46
CA GLU A 129 10.49 2.47 -6.27
C GLU A 129 10.38 2.92 -4.82
N ILE A 130 9.21 2.77 -4.24
CA ILE A 130 8.99 3.22 -2.87
C ILE A 130 9.81 2.39 -1.89
N LEU A 131 9.80 1.08 -2.05
CA LEU A 131 10.53 0.21 -1.13
C LEU A 131 12.04 0.32 -1.31
N ALA A 132 12.50 0.60 -2.52
CA ALA A 132 13.93 0.76 -2.77
C ALA A 132 14.48 2.05 -2.18
N SER A 133 13.61 3.03 -1.90
CA SER A 133 14.04 4.31 -1.36
C SER A 133 14.20 4.30 0.16
N LYS A 134 13.89 3.20 0.79
CA LYS A 134 13.96 3.11 2.26
C LYS A 134 15.38 3.11 2.77
#